data_72d5050360c58192556b8fbba9393c05
#
_entry.id   72d5050360c58192556b8fbba9393c05
#
_cell.length_a   1.000
_cell.length_b   1.000
_cell.length_c   1.000
_cell.angle_alpha   90.00
_cell.angle_beta   90.00
_cell.angle_gamma   90.00
#
_symmetry.space_group_name_H-M   'P 1'
#
loop_
_entity.id
_entity.type
_entity.pdbx_description
1 polymer ?
#
loop_
_entity_poly.entity_id
_entity_poly.type
_entity_poly.pdbx_seq_one_letter_code
_entity_poly.pdbx_strand_id
1 'polypeptide(L)'
;MKLINMGVALLMTTTAISVSRAQTADVIVNKYVEAIGGKDKLAQIKTKSIESTTQVMGNEGPSSINIVDGVGYKVMSEINGQTFITCYTDKGGWQLNPYAGATTPMPLPDELYKQGRSVLDIAGPLYNYAAKGNKVELLGKEGNAYKLKVTSKDSIEITAFIDTTTYYMTKVVASASMMGQTMEVTSTFSDYRKGDMGLVFAYIVEISYGGQFNLTTTVKKIEINKTIDPAIFVMPKS
;
A
#
# COMPACT_ATOMS: atom_id res chain seq x y z
N MET A 1 0.81 -12.57 65.54
CA MET A 1 -0.51 -12.16 64.96
C MET A 1 -0.34 -10.84 64.23
N LYS A 2 -0.67 -10.78 62.96
CA LYS A 2 -0.59 -9.68 61.95
C LYS A 2 0.58 -9.87 60.95
N LEU A 3 0.26 -10.58 59.92
CA LEU A 3 0.90 -10.51 58.61
C LEU A 3 -0.18 -10.89 57.59
N ILE A 4 -0.79 -9.92 56.94
CA ILE A 4 -1.54 -10.04 55.70
C ILE A 4 -1.71 -8.60 55.17
N ASN A 5 -1.34 -8.43 53.93
CA ASN A 5 -1.62 -7.33 53.02
C ASN A 5 -0.39 -6.61 52.46
N MET A 6 0.31 -7.29 51.58
CA MET A 6 1.17 -6.61 50.60
C MET A 6 1.31 -7.52 49.39
N GLY A 7 0.32 -7.49 48.51
CA GLY A 7 0.34 -8.38 47.33
C GLY A 7 -0.61 -8.07 46.21
N VAL A 8 -1.24 -6.87 46.17
CA VAL A 8 -2.25 -6.60 45.12
C VAL A 8 -1.95 -5.35 44.29
N ALA A 9 -0.92 -4.58 44.59
CA ALA A 9 -0.71 -3.27 43.95
C ALA A 9 0.13 -3.27 42.62
N LEU A 10 0.64 -4.42 42.17
CA LEU A 10 1.61 -4.44 41.03
C LEU A 10 1.06 -4.94 39.67
N LEU A 11 -0.23 -5.26 39.59
CA LEU A 11 -0.78 -5.83 38.33
C LEU A 11 -1.58 -4.85 37.45
N MET A 12 -1.76 -3.59 37.89
CA MET A 12 -2.62 -2.63 37.15
C MET A 12 -1.88 -1.64 36.26
N THR A 13 -0.55 -1.65 36.21
CA THR A 13 0.20 -0.61 35.46
C THR A 13 0.54 -0.97 34.01
N THR A 14 0.44 -2.25 33.62
CA THR A 14 0.83 -2.67 32.26
C THR A 14 -0.27 -2.53 31.21
N THR A 15 -1.54 -2.53 31.62
CA THR A 15 -2.68 -2.41 30.69
C THR A 15 -2.92 -0.97 30.22
N ALA A 16 -2.62 0.04 31.03
CA ALA A 16 -2.84 1.45 30.68
C ALA A 16 -1.91 1.94 29.53
N ILE A 17 -0.69 1.42 29.44
CA ILE A 17 0.29 1.80 28.41
C ILE A 17 -0.13 1.28 27.03
N SER A 18 -0.70 0.08 26.96
CA SER A 18 -1.17 -0.50 25.70
C SER A 18 -2.39 0.22 25.14
N VAL A 19 -3.34 0.63 25.99
CA VAL A 19 -4.53 1.37 25.59
C VAL A 19 -4.14 2.78 25.10
N SER A 20 -3.19 3.45 25.77
CA SER A 20 -2.73 4.78 25.34
C SER A 20 -2.03 4.75 23.98
N ARG A 21 -1.23 3.71 23.65
CA ARG A 21 -0.58 3.55 22.36
C ARG A 21 -1.57 3.21 21.25
N ALA A 22 -2.56 2.37 21.52
CA ALA A 22 -3.62 2.03 20.58
C ALA A 22 -4.48 3.26 20.25
N GLN A 23 -4.88 4.03 21.26
CA GLN A 23 -5.61 5.28 21.04
C GLN A 23 -4.81 6.30 20.23
N THR A 24 -3.51 6.36 20.40
CA THR A 24 -2.65 7.28 19.66
C THR A 24 -2.50 6.84 18.19
N ALA A 25 -2.39 5.55 17.91
CA ALA A 25 -2.38 5.01 16.54
C ALA A 25 -3.70 5.31 15.83
N ASP A 26 -4.84 5.09 16.49
CA ASP A 26 -6.18 5.40 15.97
C ASP A 26 -6.34 6.88 15.62
N VAL A 27 -5.87 7.76 16.50
CA VAL A 27 -5.93 9.22 16.26
C VAL A 27 -5.14 9.59 15.00
N ILE A 28 -3.95 9.03 14.81
CA ILE A 28 -3.12 9.31 13.65
C ILE A 28 -3.77 8.77 12.38
N VAL A 29 -4.27 7.52 12.42
CA VAL A 29 -4.96 6.90 11.29
C VAL A 29 -6.23 7.68 10.91
N ASN A 30 -7.04 8.10 11.88
CA ASN A 30 -8.23 8.90 11.60
C ASN A 30 -7.87 10.24 10.93
N LYS A 31 -6.84 10.93 11.41
CA LYS A 31 -6.37 12.17 10.79
C LYS A 31 -5.81 11.95 9.39
N TYR A 32 -5.08 10.85 9.16
CA TYR A 32 -4.67 10.45 7.81
C TYR A 32 -5.88 10.26 6.89
N VAL A 33 -6.89 9.50 7.33
CA VAL A 33 -8.11 9.25 6.56
C VAL A 33 -8.84 10.56 6.23
N GLU A 34 -8.94 11.49 7.19
CA GLU A 34 -9.51 12.82 6.96
C GLU A 34 -8.69 13.64 5.96
N ALA A 35 -7.36 13.64 6.10
CA ALA A 35 -6.46 14.39 5.22
C ALA A 35 -6.54 13.96 3.76
N ILE A 36 -6.74 12.67 3.49
CA ILE A 36 -6.86 12.16 2.11
C ILE A 36 -8.28 12.22 1.53
N GLY A 37 -9.25 12.79 2.26
CA GLY A 37 -10.59 13.06 1.72
C GLY A 37 -11.75 12.65 2.61
N GLY A 38 -11.50 11.90 3.67
CA GLY A 38 -12.50 11.50 4.66
C GLY A 38 -13.16 10.15 4.37
N LYS A 39 -13.70 9.59 5.45
CA LYS A 39 -14.21 8.22 5.50
C LYS A 39 -15.32 7.95 4.48
N ASP A 40 -16.26 8.89 4.35
CA ASP A 40 -17.42 8.70 3.49
C ASP A 40 -17.07 8.70 2.00
N LYS A 41 -16.10 9.51 1.59
CA LYS A 41 -15.63 9.55 0.20
C LYS A 41 -14.80 8.32 -0.14
N LEU A 42 -13.93 7.89 0.76
CA LEU A 42 -13.14 6.66 0.59
C LEU A 42 -14.04 5.44 0.46
N ALA A 43 -15.15 5.36 1.21
CA ALA A 43 -16.14 4.28 1.11
C ALA A 43 -16.86 4.22 -0.26
N GLN A 44 -16.88 5.33 -1.00
CA GLN A 44 -17.56 5.42 -2.29
C GLN A 44 -16.67 5.04 -3.48
N ILE A 45 -15.37 4.84 -3.26
CA ILE A 45 -14.44 4.47 -4.33
C ILE A 45 -14.71 3.01 -4.72
N LYS A 46 -15.07 2.79 -5.99
CA LYS A 46 -15.28 1.45 -6.56
C LYS A 46 -14.24 1.12 -7.61
N THR A 47 -13.80 2.13 -8.35
CA THR A 47 -12.76 1.98 -9.36
C THR A 47 -11.79 3.15 -9.32
N LYS A 48 -10.56 2.90 -9.73
CA LYS A 48 -9.54 3.92 -9.90
C LYS A 48 -8.71 3.61 -11.15
N SER A 49 -8.60 4.57 -12.05
CA SER A 49 -7.72 4.53 -13.20
C SER A 49 -6.66 5.61 -13.08
N ILE A 50 -5.40 5.25 -13.29
CA ILE A 50 -4.26 6.14 -13.21
C ILE A 50 -3.48 6.07 -14.52
N GLU A 51 -3.24 7.20 -15.14
CA GLU A 51 -2.29 7.38 -16.24
C GLU A 51 -1.04 8.05 -15.70
N SER A 52 0.11 7.54 -16.04
CA SER A 52 1.40 7.99 -15.51
C SER A 52 2.54 7.77 -16.50
N THR A 53 3.69 8.29 -16.14
CA THR A 53 4.97 7.93 -16.75
C THR A 53 5.80 7.24 -15.69
N THR A 54 6.44 6.13 -16.05
CA THR A 54 7.33 5.40 -15.16
C THR A 54 8.76 5.46 -15.71
N GLN A 55 9.70 5.81 -14.83
CA GLN A 55 11.14 5.81 -15.12
C GLN A 55 11.82 4.74 -14.28
N VAL A 56 12.66 3.92 -14.90
CA VAL A 56 13.51 2.92 -14.25
C VAL A 56 14.85 2.85 -14.96
N MET A 57 15.96 2.90 -14.20
CA MET A 57 17.33 2.78 -14.73
C MET A 57 17.61 3.73 -15.90
N GLY A 58 17.11 4.98 -15.83
CA GLY A 58 17.29 6.00 -16.86
C GLY A 58 16.36 5.88 -18.09
N ASN A 59 15.56 4.84 -18.17
CA ASN A 59 14.57 4.64 -19.24
C ASN A 59 13.19 5.06 -18.77
N GLU A 60 12.42 5.71 -19.61
CA GLU A 60 11.10 6.24 -19.30
C GLU A 60 10.07 5.75 -20.32
N GLY A 61 8.85 5.53 -19.85
CA GLY A 61 7.74 5.19 -20.71
C GLY A 61 6.38 5.33 -20.06
N PRO A 62 5.29 5.25 -20.86
CA PRO A 62 3.94 5.35 -20.33
C PRO A 62 3.62 4.17 -19.43
N SER A 63 2.82 4.44 -18.40
CA SER A 63 2.27 3.43 -17.53
C SER A 63 0.83 3.72 -17.14
N SER A 64 0.10 2.68 -16.81
CA SER A 64 -1.28 2.77 -16.36
C SER A 64 -1.56 1.80 -15.22
N ILE A 65 -2.44 2.20 -14.31
CA ILE A 65 -2.96 1.33 -13.26
C ILE A 65 -4.48 1.39 -13.33
N ASN A 66 -5.12 0.22 -13.33
CA ASN A 66 -6.55 0.08 -13.24
C ASN A 66 -6.90 -0.80 -12.05
N ILE A 67 -7.82 -0.33 -11.21
CA ILE A 67 -8.26 -1.02 -10.00
C ILE A 67 -9.78 -1.07 -9.97
N VAL A 68 -10.33 -2.23 -9.73
CA VAL A 68 -11.72 -2.45 -9.31
C VAL A 68 -11.68 -3.06 -7.92
N ASP A 69 -12.24 -2.37 -6.95
CA ASP A 69 -12.16 -2.71 -5.53
C ASP A 69 -12.52 -4.17 -5.26
N GLY A 70 -11.59 -4.91 -4.65
CA GLY A 70 -11.75 -6.33 -4.33
C GLY A 70 -11.78 -7.29 -5.53
N VAL A 71 -11.83 -6.79 -6.78
CA VAL A 71 -12.00 -7.61 -7.99
C VAL A 71 -10.70 -7.75 -8.76
N GLY A 72 -10.03 -6.63 -9.05
CA GLY A 72 -8.82 -6.68 -9.86
C GLY A 72 -7.97 -5.41 -9.75
N TYR A 73 -6.66 -5.62 -9.88
CA TYR A 73 -5.63 -4.61 -10.02
C TYR A 73 -4.75 -4.99 -11.21
N LYS A 74 -4.51 -4.08 -12.11
CA LYS A 74 -3.59 -4.26 -13.23
C LYS A 74 -2.74 -3.04 -13.41
N VAL A 75 -1.42 -3.23 -13.38
CA VAL A 75 -0.44 -2.24 -13.81
C VAL A 75 0.17 -2.68 -15.12
N MET A 76 0.33 -1.74 -16.04
CA MET A 76 1.03 -1.93 -17.32
C MET A 76 2.00 -0.78 -17.50
N SER A 77 3.21 -1.09 -17.97
CA SER A 77 4.24 -0.12 -18.31
C SER A 77 4.94 -0.52 -19.60
N GLU A 78 5.31 0.45 -20.40
CA GLU A 78 6.12 0.24 -21.62
C GLU A 78 7.48 0.90 -21.40
N ILE A 79 8.54 0.11 -21.30
CA ILE A 79 9.90 0.59 -21.08
C ILE A 79 10.79 0.01 -22.18
N ASN A 80 11.50 0.85 -22.92
CA ASN A 80 12.35 0.42 -24.06
C ASN A 80 11.62 -0.42 -25.09
N GLY A 81 10.36 -0.12 -25.39
CA GLY A 81 9.55 -0.89 -26.33
C GLY A 81 9.13 -2.27 -25.81
N GLN A 82 9.38 -2.56 -24.55
CA GLN A 82 8.93 -3.80 -23.89
C GLN A 82 7.76 -3.50 -22.95
N THR A 83 6.75 -4.36 -23.00
CA THR A 83 5.57 -4.26 -22.15
C THR A 83 5.74 -5.10 -20.89
N PHE A 84 5.55 -4.46 -19.73
CA PHE A 84 5.51 -5.09 -18.42
C PHE A 84 4.08 -5.04 -17.88
N ILE A 85 3.59 -6.17 -17.41
CA ILE A 85 2.25 -6.25 -16.82
C ILE A 85 2.34 -7.02 -15.51
N THR A 86 1.66 -6.51 -14.48
CA THR A 86 1.35 -7.30 -13.28
C THR A 86 -0.14 -7.13 -12.99
N CYS A 87 -0.81 -8.24 -12.79
CA CYS A 87 -2.24 -8.30 -12.54
C CYS A 87 -2.54 -9.17 -11.32
N TYR A 88 -3.40 -8.67 -10.44
CA TYR A 88 -3.94 -9.39 -9.29
C TYR A 88 -5.46 -9.43 -9.42
N THR A 89 -6.05 -10.56 -9.06
CA THR A 89 -7.50 -10.74 -8.92
C THR A 89 -7.79 -11.42 -7.58
N ASP A 90 -9.05 -11.55 -7.21
CA ASP A 90 -9.49 -12.31 -6.03
C ASP A 90 -9.12 -13.80 -6.07
N LYS A 91 -8.84 -14.34 -7.27
CA LYS A 91 -8.57 -15.77 -7.53
C LYS A 91 -7.12 -16.11 -7.85
N GLY A 92 -6.25 -15.11 -7.97
CA GLY A 92 -4.85 -15.29 -8.34
C GLY A 92 -4.31 -14.08 -9.07
N GLY A 93 -3.11 -14.22 -9.63
CA GLY A 93 -2.47 -13.15 -10.39
C GLY A 93 -1.72 -13.69 -11.59
N TRP A 94 -1.34 -12.79 -12.49
CA TRP A 94 -0.50 -13.10 -13.64
C TRP A 94 0.41 -11.92 -13.96
N GLN A 95 1.47 -12.18 -14.69
CA GLN A 95 2.43 -11.16 -15.10
C GLN A 95 2.99 -11.43 -16.51
N LEU A 96 3.44 -10.36 -17.14
CA LEU A 96 4.35 -10.37 -18.27
C LEU A 96 5.60 -9.60 -17.87
N ASN A 97 6.73 -10.29 -17.78
CA ASN A 97 8.00 -9.68 -17.41
C ASN A 97 9.09 -10.11 -18.39
N PRO A 98 9.35 -9.31 -19.45
CA PRO A 98 10.38 -9.61 -20.46
C PRO A 98 11.79 -9.74 -19.86
N TYR A 99 12.11 -9.04 -18.79
CA TYR A 99 13.43 -9.17 -18.14
C TYR A 99 13.63 -10.52 -17.43
N ALA A 100 12.54 -11.22 -17.11
CA ALA A 100 12.60 -12.61 -16.66
C ALA A 100 12.52 -13.63 -17.82
N GLY A 101 12.66 -13.17 -19.07
CA GLY A 101 12.59 -14.02 -20.28
C GLY A 101 11.18 -14.39 -20.72
N ALA A 102 10.13 -13.80 -20.12
CA ALA A 102 8.76 -14.08 -20.49
C ALA A 102 8.37 -13.36 -21.79
N THR A 103 7.91 -14.11 -22.80
CA THR A 103 7.35 -13.58 -24.05
C THR A 103 5.82 -13.61 -24.05
N THR A 104 5.20 -14.32 -23.12
CA THR A 104 3.76 -14.44 -22.94
C THR A 104 3.39 -14.26 -21.45
N PRO A 105 2.16 -13.86 -21.13
CA PRO A 105 1.69 -13.80 -19.76
C PRO A 105 1.79 -15.15 -19.04
N MET A 106 2.22 -15.12 -17.78
CA MET A 106 2.38 -16.30 -16.93
C MET A 106 1.68 -16.08 -15.58
N PRO A 107 1.12 -17.15 -14.96
CA PRO A 107 0.59 -17.03 -13.61
C PRO A 107 1.66 -16.53 -12.62
N LEU A 108 1.24 -15.71 -11.66
CA LEU A 108 2.10 -15.37 -10.52
C LEU A 108 2.28 -16.59 -9.62
N PRO A 109 3.51 -16.88 -9.15
CA PRO A 109 3.72 -17.83 -8.07
C PRO A 109 2.89 -17.45 -6.83
N ASP A 110 2.37 -18.46 -6.13
CA ASP A 110 1.50 -18.26 -4.95
C ASP A 110 2.10 -17.32 -3.90
N GLU A 111 3.40 -17.41 -3.69
CA GLU A 111 4.12 -16.57 -2.72
C GLU A 111 4.07 -15.09 -3.13
N LEU A 112 4.36 -14.77 -4.40
CA LEU A 112 4.28 -13.41 -4.93
C LEU A 112 2.84 -12.89 -4.95
N TYR A 113 1.88 -13.77 -5.28
CA TYR A 113 0.47 -13.40 -5.21
C TYR A 113 0.05 -13.02 -3.78
N LYS A 114 0.40 -13.83 -2.78
CA LYS A 114 0.07 -13.54 -1.37
C LYS A 114 0.67 -12.21 -0.91
N GLN A 115 1.94 -11.94 -1.27
CA GLN A 115 2.61 -10.70 -0.88
C GLN A 115 1.97 -9.46 -1.53
N GLY A 116 1.53 -9.57 -2.79
CA GLY A 116 1.04 -8.41 -3.57
C GLY A 116 -0.46 -8.19 -3.54
N ARG A 117 -1.28 -9.16 -3.15
CA ARG A 117 -2.75 -9.08 -3.30
C ARG A 117 -3.43 -7.97 -2.49
N SER A 118 -2.72 -7.37 -1.53
CA SER A 118 -3.22 -6.22 -0.76
C SER A 118 -3.52 -4.99 -1.64
N VAL A 119 -2.98 -4.92 -2.85
CA VAL A 119 -3.29 -3.87 -3.84
C VAL A 119 -4.73 -3.88 -4.33
N LEU A 120 -5.47 -4.99 -4.10
CA LEU A 120 -6.90 -5.09 -4.38
C LEU A 120 -7.78 -4.22 -3.47
N ASP A 121 -7.25 -3.80 -2.32
CA ASP A 121 -7.89 -2.85 -1.40
C ASP A 121 -7.65 -1.43 -1.88
N ILE A 122 -8.60 -0.88 -2.61
CA ILE A 122 -8.48 0.42 -3.28
C ILE A 122 -8.29 1.60 -2.31
N ALA A 123 -8.82 1.48 -1.10
CA ALA A 123 -8.73 2.50 -0.04
C ALA A 123 -7.47 2.33 0.84
N GLY A 124 -6.72 1.24 0.65
CA GLY A 124 -5.47 0.96 1.34
C GLY A 124 -5.63 0.42 2.77
N PRO A 125 -4.52 -0.07 3.35
CA PRO A 125 -4.54 -0.88 4.58
C PRO A 125 -4.90 -0.11 5.85
N LEU A 126 -4.80 1.22 5.85
CA LEU A 126 -5.12 2.06 7.01
C LEU A 126 -6.61 2.44 7.10
N TYR A 127 -7.30 2.54 5.95
CA TYR A 127 -8.73 2.83 5.95
C TYR A 127 -9.52 1.64 6.51
N ASN A 128 -10.34 1.88 7.55
CA ASN A 128 -11.11 0.84 8.25
C ASN A 128 -10.28 -0.41 8.64
N TYR A 129 -9.03 -0.19 9.02
CA TYR A 129 -8.04 -1.25 9.23
C TYR A 129 -8.53 -2.35 10.17
N ALA A 130 -9.15 -2.01 11.29
CA ALA A 130 -9.66 -2.99 12.26
C ALA A 130 -10.77 -3.88 11.68
N ALA A 131 -11.71 -3.29 10.91
CA ALA A 131 -12.77 -4.05 10.23
C ALA A 131 -12.22 -5.00 9.14
N LYS A 132 -11.06 -4.68 8.57
CA LYS A 132 -10.34 -5.55 7.61
C LYS A 132 -9.50 -6.63 8.29
N GLY A 133 -9.47 -6.66 9.63
CA GLY A 133 -8.64 -7.59 10.40
C GLY A 133 -7.16 -7.21 10.47
N ASN A 134 -6.81 -5.98 10.07
CA ASN A 134 -5.45 -5.47 10.21
C ASN A 134 -5.23 -4.95 11.64
N LYS A 135 -3.96 -4.91 12.04
CA LYS A 135 -3.51 -4.29 13.30
C LYS A 135 -2.61 -3.11 12.97
N VAL A 136 -2.73 -2.04 13.73
CA VAL A 136 -1.87 -0.85 13.61
C VAL A 136 -1.29 -0.49 14.97
N GLU A 137 0.02 -0.36 15.03
CA GLU A 137 0.77 0.00 16.23
C GLU A 137 1.60 1.26 15.97
N LEU A 138 1.57 2.21 16.89
CA LEU A 138 2.47 3.36 16.86
C LEU A 138 3.84 2.95 17.42
N LEU A 139 4.86 2.96 16.58
CA LEU A 139 6.25 2.69 17.00
C LEU A 139 6.97 3.94 17.52
N GLY A 140 6.38 5.15 17.33
CA GLY A 140 6.97 6.41 17.73
C GLY A 140 7.02 7.42 16.57
N LYS A 141 8.03 8.28 16.60
CA LYS A 141 8.29 9.27 15.53
C LYS A 141 9.70 9.08 14.98
N GLU A 142 9.86 9.37 13.69
CA GLU A 142 11.13 9.45 13.00
C GLU A 142 11.14 10.75 12.20
N GLY A 143 11.96 11.72 12.62
CA GLY A 143 11.90 13.07 12.05
C GLY A 143 10.51 13.69 12.18
N ASN A 144 9.97 14.19 11.08
CA ASN A 144 8.64 14.77 11.00
C ASN A 144 7.53 13.75 10.68
N ALA A 145 7.73 12.47 10.94
CA ALA A 145 6.73 11.46 10.65
C ALA A 145 6.41 10.57 11.86
N TYR A 146 5.13 10.24 12.03
CA TYR A 146 4.69 9.13 12.87
C TYR A 146 5.02 7.82 12.17
N LYS A 147 5.62 6.89 12.89
CA LYS A 147 5.98 5.55 12.39
C LYS A 147 4.95 4.55 12.88
N LEU A 148 4.18 4.00 11.94
CA LEU A 148 3.12 3.03 12.21
C LEU A 148 3.52 1.66 11.64
N LYS A 149 3.50 0.62 12.49
CA LYS A 149 3.55 -0.76 12.03
C LYS A 149 2.13 -1.19 11.68
N VAL A 150 1.95 -1.70 10.48
CA VAL A 150 0.68 -2.26 10.01
C VAL A 150 0.89 -3.73 9.73
N THR A 151 0.14 -4.58 10.43
CA THR A 151 0.12 -6.03 10.20
C THR A 151 -1.22 -6.40 9.60
N SER A 152 -1.21 -6.94 8.39
CA SER A 152 -2.44 -7.39 7.72
C SER A 152 -2.99 -8.66 8.37
N LYS A 153 -4.25 -9.01 8.08
CA LYS A 153 -4.85 -10.29 8.49
C LYS A 153 -4.07 -11.52 8.01
N ASP A 154 -3.31 -11.37 6.93
CA ASP A 154 -2.47 -12.43 6.35
C ASP A 154 -1.03 -12.39 6.90
N SER A 155 -0.79 -11.66 8.00
CA SER A 155 0.51 -11.50 8.66
C SER A 155 1.59 -10.81 7.80
N ILE A 156 1.19 -10.06 6.78
CA ILE A 156 2.11 -9.20 6.03
C ILE A 156 2.32 -7.91 6.83
N GLU A 157 3.58 -7.57 7.06
CA GLU A 157 3.96 -6.40 7.82
C GLU A 157 4.52 -5.32 6.92
N ILE A 158 4.06 -4.09 7.13
CA ILE A 158 4.63 -2.88 6.55
C ILE A 158 4.85 -1.83 7.63
N THR A 159 5.77 -0.91 7.40
CA THR A 159 5.92 0.30 8.21
C THR A 159 5.49 1.51 7.40
N ALA A 160 4.44 2.20 7.83
CA ALA A 160 3.95 3.42 7.22
C ALA A 160 4.42 4.64 8.00
N PHE A 161 4.81 5.68 7.28
CA PHE A 161 5.25 6.96 7.82
C PHE A 161 4.26 8.04 7.44
N ILE A 162 3.66 8.67 8.45
CA ILE A 162 2.64 9.70 8.30
C ILE A 162 3.21 11.03 8.78
N ASP A 163 3.26 12.03 7.91
CA ASP A 163 3.76 13.36 8.25
C ASP A 163 2.99 13.98 9.43
N THR A 164 3.68 14.57 10.38
CA THR A 164 3.09 15.07 11.62
C THR A 164 2.24 16.34 11.45
N THR A 165 2.37 17.03 10.32
CA THR A 165 1.71 18.30 10.02
C THR A 165 0.55 18.10 9.07
N THR A 166 0.81 17.47 7.92
CA THR A 166 -0.19 17.27 6.86
C THR A 166 -1.01 16.01 7.04
N TYR A 167 -0.52 15.06 7.83
CA TYR A 167 -1.04 13.71 7.97
C TYR A 167 -1.07 12.92 6.65
N TYR A 168 -0.31 13.32 5.64
CA TYR A 168 -0.11 12.51 4.44
C TYR A 168 0.89 11.39 4.70
N MET A 169 0.72 10.28 4.00
CA MET A 169 1.68 9.17 4.02
C MET A 169 2.90 9.58 3.18
N THR A 170 4.07 9.64 3.78
CA THR A 170 5.29 10.06 3.06
C THR A 170 6.17 8.90 2.64
N LYS A 171 6.08 7.78 3.36
CA LYS A 171 6.91 6.60 3.11
C LYS A 171 6.20 5.33 3.57
N VAL A 172 6.42 4.24 2.85
CA VAL A 172 6.10 2.88 3.27
C VAL A 172 7.35 2.02 3.10
N VAL A 173 7.66 1.22 4.10
CA VAL A 173 8.74 0.22 4.06
C VAL A 173 8.12 -1.15 4.21
N ALA A 174 8.46 -2.06 3.32
CA ALA A 174 8.01 -3.44 3.31
C ALA A 174 9.18 -4.37 3.01
N SER A 175 9.04 -5.66 3.34
CA SER A 175 9.96 -6.70 2.87
C SER A 175 9.31 -7.44 1.71
N ALA A 176 10.08 -7.67 0.63
CA ALA A 176 9.64 -8.47 -0.50
C ALA A 176 10.68 -9.54 -0.83
N SER A 177 10.21 -10.68 -1.30
CA SER A 177 11.08 -11.72 -1.84
C SER A 177 11.26 -11.50 -3.34
N MET A 178 12.49 -11.32 -3.80
CA MET A 178 12.84 -11.19 -5.20
C MET A 178 14.03 -12.09 -5.52
N MET A 179 13.90 -12.94 -6.54
CA MET A 179 14.95 -13.92 -6.94
C MET A 179 15.46 -14.78 -5.77
N GLY A 180 14.55 -15.16 -4.85
CA GLY A 180 14.90 -15.98 -3.67
C GLY A 180 15.60 -15.23 -2.53
N GLN A 181 15.78 -13.92 -2.64
CA GLN A 181 16.35 -13.08 -1.59
C GLN A 181 15.28 -12.16 -1.01
N THR A 182 15.26 -12.02 0.31
CA THR A 182 14.43 -11.01 0.98
C THR A 182 15.13 -9.67 0.94
N MET A 183 14.46 -8.66 0.42
CA MET A 183 14.97 -7.30 0.37
C MET A 183 13.96 -6.30 0.93
N GLU A 184 14.46 -5.18 1.41
CA GLU A 184 13.62 -4.05 1.78
C GLU A 184 13.15 -3.32 0.52
N VAL A 185 11.87 -3.02 0.47
CA VAL A 185 11.25 -2.17 -0.54
C VAL A 185 10.72 -0.92 0.13
N THR A 186 11.27 0.22 -0.25
CA THR A 186 10.85 1.52 0.26
C THR A 186 10.10 2.27 -0.82
N SER A 187 8.85 2.65 -0.53
CA SER A 187 8.05 3.54 -1.39
C SER A 187 7.94 4.91 -0.73
N THR A 188 8.26 5.98 -1.45
CA THR A 188 8.06 7.37 -1.02
C THR A 188 6.99 8.04 -1.85
N PHE A 189 6.24 8.93 -1.22
CA PHE A 189 5.08 9.60 -1.80
C PHE A 189 5.22 11.10 -1.62
N SER A 190 5.08 11.83 -2.71
CA SER A 190 5.19 13.30 -2.70
C SER A 190 4.24 13.94 -3.73
N ASP A 191 4.27 15.28 -3.82
CA ASP A 191 3.41 16.06 -4.72
C ASP A 191 1.93 15.70 -4.54
N TYR A 192 1.44 15.87 -3.31
CA TYR A 192 0.05 15.60 -2.98
C TYR A 192 -0.88 16.65 -3.58
N ARG A 193 -1.85 16.20 -4.38
CA ARG A 193 -2.84 17.06 -5.05
C ARG A 193 -4.25 16.59 -4.79
N LYS A 194 -5.19 17.54 -4.76
CA LYS A 194 -6.61 17.25 -4.67
C LYS A 194 -7.13 16.89 -6.06
N GLY A 195 -7.75 15.73 -6.18
CA GLY A 195 -8.35 15.20 -7.41
C GLY A 195 -9.87 15.04 -7.30
N ASP A 196 -10.39 14.08 -8.04
CA ASP A 196 -11.81 13.76 -8.11
C ASP A 196 -12.44 13.53 -6.73
N MET A 197 -13.70 13.88 -6.59
CA MET A 197 -14.46 13.79 -5.33
C MET A 197 -13.83 14.55 -4.15
N GLY A 198 -12.78 15.38 -4.43
CA GLY A 198 -11.99 16.05 -3.41
C GLY A 198 -11.11 15.10 -2.58
N LEU A 199 -10.80 13.95 -3.12
CA LEU A 199 -9.79 13.03 -2.59
C LEU A 199 -8.38 13.59 -2.85
N VAL A 200 -7.42 13.21 -2.01
CA VAL A 200 -6.04 13.67 -2.14
C VAL A 200 -5.15 12.49 -2.50
N PHE A 201 -4.31 12.65 -3.51
CA PHE A 201 -3.42 11.61 -4.03
C PHE A 201 -1.99 12.14 -4.17
N ALA A 202 -1.01 11.26 -3.98
CA ALA A 202 0.37 11.53 -4.36
C ALA A 202 0.52 11.45 -5.89
N TYR A 203 1.21 12.41 -6.48
CA TYR A 203 1.47 12.47 -7.92
C TYR A 203 2.89 12.01 -8.28
N ILE A 204 3.76 11.87 -7.29
CA ILE A 204 5.08 11.28 -7.46
C ILE A 204 5.20 10.11 -6.48
N VAL A 205 5.54 8.94 -7.00
CA VAL A 205 5.83 7.73 -6.24
C VAL A 205 7.19 7.21 -6.65
N GLU A 206 8.10 7.10 -5.69
CA GLU A 206 9.42 6.52 -5.90
C GLU A 206 9.51 5.22 -5.13
N ILE A 207 9.98 4.15 -5.78
CA ILE A 207 10.15 2.84 -5.15
C ILE A 207 11.62 2.44 -5.28
N SER A 208 12.25 2.16 -4.13
CA SER A 208 13.61 1.64 -4.05
C SER A 208 13.59 0.18 -3.64
N TYR A 209 14.27 -0.63 -4.38
CA TYR A 209 14.40 -2.06 -4.16
C TYR A 209 15.78 -2.36 -3.59
N GLY A 210 15.90 -2.31 -2.25
CA GLY A 210 17.14 -2.59 -1.52
C GLY A 210 18.33 -1.71 -1.94
N GLY A 211 18.07 -0.52 -2.51
CA GLY A 211 19.10 0.35 -3.06
C GLY A 211 19.72 -0.14 -4.38
N GLN A 212 19.30 -1.27 -4.92
CA GLN A 212 19.85 -1.83 -6.17
C GLN A 212 19.33 -1.08 -7.40
N PHE A 213 18.05 -0.73 -7.42
CA PHE A 213 17.46 0.12 -8.45
C PHE A 213 16.26 0.88 -7.91
N ASN A 214 15.95 1.98 -8.56
CA ASN A 214 14.83 2.83 -8.23
C ASN A 214 13.87 2.90 -9.42
N LEU A 215 12.60 3.01 -9.10
CA LEU A 215 11.51 3.25 -10.04
C LEU A 215 10.79 4.51 -9.60
N THR A 216 10.62 5.47 -10.53
CA THR A 216 9.87 6.70 -10.27
C THR A 216 8.63 6.72 -11.16
N THR A 217 7.48 6.89 -10.57
CA THR A 217 6.21 7.06 -11.28
C THR A 217 5.71 8.48 -11.08
N THR A 218 5.52 9.20 -12.19
CA THR A 218 4.90 10.53 -12.21
C THR A 218 3.50 10.41 -12.78
N VAL A 219 2.51 10.67 -11.93
CA VAL A 219 1.09 10.59 -12.29
C VAL A 219 0.70 11.77 -13.17
N LYS A 220 -0.01 11.49 -14.26
CA LYS A 220 -0.58 12.46 -15.18
C LYS A 220 -2.06 12.71 -14.92
N LYS A 221 -2.81 11.62 -14.68
CA LYS A 221 -4.25 11.67 -14.49
C LYS A 221 -4.72 10.58 -13.54
N ILE A 222 -5.70 10.90 -12.70
CA ILE A 222 -6.43 9.94 -11.86
C ILE A 222 -7.91 10.13 -12.11
N GLU A 223 -8.63 9.05 -12.39
CA GLU A 223 -10.08 9.03 -12.55
C GLU A 223 -10.68 8.05 -11.53
N ILE A 224 -11.67 8.53 -10.78
CA ILE A 224 -12.38 7.74 -9.75
C ILE A 224 -13.76 7.36 -10.27
N ASN A 225 -14.16 6.13 -9.99
CA ASN A 225 -15.47 5.58 -10.35
C ASN A 225 -15.77 5.57 -11.85
N LYS A 226 -14.72 5.60 -12.70
CA LYS A 226 -14.85 5.36 -14.13
C LYS A 226 -15.18 3.89 -14.37
N THR A 227 -16.01 3.61 -15.35
CA THR A 227 -16.29 2.22 -15.77
C THR A 227 -15.01 1.55 -16.26
N ILE A 228 -14.68 0.42 -15.65
CA ILE A 228 -13.57 -0.45 -16.04
C ILE A 228 -14.15 -1.82 -16.34
N ASP A 229 -13.90 -2.34 -17.56
CA ASP A 229 -14.30 -3.68 -17.92
C ASP A 229 -13.47 -4.72 -17.14
N PRO A 230 -14.08 -5.58 -16.32
CA PRO A 230 -13.35 -6.62 -15.57
C PRO A 230 -12.57 -7.60 -16.48
N ALA A 231 -12.92 -7.70 -17.75
CA ALA A 231 -12.20 -8.55 -18.72
C ALA A 231 -10.72 -8.18 -18.85
N ILE A 232 -10.33 -6.93 -18.56
CA ILE A 232 -8.91 -6.50 -18.60
C ILE A 232 -8.02 -7.24 -17.58
N PHE A 233 -8.61 -7.82 -16.53
CA PHE A 233 -7.88 -8.56 -15.49
C PHE A 233 -7.70 -10.05 -15.83
N VAL A 234 -8.41 -10.56 -16.84
CA VAL A 234 -8.27 -11.94 -17.30
C VAL A 234 -6.91 -12.10 -17.98
N MET A 235 -6.21 -13.17 -17.61
CA MET A 235 -4.94 -13.50 -18.29
C MET A 235 -5.23 -13.84 -19.77
N PRO A 236 -4.57 -13.16 -20.73
CA PRO A 236 -4.73 -13.49 -22.14
C PRO A 236 -4.36 -14.94 -22.42
N LYS A 237 -5.09 -15.60 -23.31
CA LYS A 237 -4.72 -16.92 -23.83
C LYS A 237 -3.52 -16.74 -24.76
N SER A 238 -2.51 -17.53 -24.57
CA SER A 238 -1.34 -17.65 -25.48
C SER A 238 -1.73 -18.24 -26.81
#